data_04b3ca429b946e259fadfb8c6d54afca
#
_entry.id   04b3ca429b946e259fadfb8c6d54afca
#
_cell.length_a   1.000
_cell.length_b   1.000
_cell.length_c   1.000
_cell.angle_alpha   90.00
_cell.angle_beta   90.00
_cell.angle_gamma   90.00
#
_symmetry.space_group_name_H-M   'P 1'
#
loop_
_entity.id
_entity.type
_entity.pdbx_description
1 polymer ?
#
loop_
_entity_poly.entity_id
_entity_poly.type
_entity_poly.pdbx_seq_one_letter_code
_entity_poly.pdbx_strand_id
1 'polypeptide(L)'
;MTRTILVPLRVLTCALALAFAAHLPARADFNALPPEASGQTPAFANQTRAPEIPARPRLSRTVLADGLQYPWGMALLPDGALLITERPGALRIYRDGKLSAPISGLPQVDNGGQGGLLDVAIAPDFARTRQIWFSFAEPRGERTNATAVGTAKLSADETSLTDMRVIFRQEPAYESPLHFGSRLVFDRDGQLFVTTGDRSLPPEMPVSQDLGNDIGKVLRIDPATGEASAGNPFTDGKARPEIWSYGHRNMQGAALDAQGRLWTVEHGPQGGDELNQPQPGRNYGWPIISYGENYDGKPIGKGLTAAKGMEQPVYYWDPVIAPSGMTFYRGAMFPDWQGDLLIGGLRAGSLVRLKLQGDRVVGEQRLVEGIGRVRDVEVAPDGALLVLIDADPGQLIRLARRGAP
;
A
#
# COMPACT_ATOMS: atom_id res chain seq x y z
N MET A 1 66.48 11.09 -73.29
CA MET A 1 65.98 10.02 -72.40
C MET A 1 65.78 10.64 -71.02
N THR A 2 64.63 11.15 -70.73
CA THR A 2 64.38 11.86 -69.47
C THR A 2 63.38 11.00 -68.66
N ARG A 3 63.79 10.48 -67.48
CA ARG A 3 62.95 9.69 -66.57
C ARG A 3 62.22 10.62 -65.62
N THR A 4 60.89 10.59 -65.69
CA THR A 4 59.98 11.28 -64.76
C THR A 4 59.74 10.38 -63.56
N ILE A 5 60.00 10.83 -62.35
CA ILE A 5 59.73 10.16 -61.08
C ILE A 5 58.39 10.63 -60.56
N LEU A 6 57.39 9.71 -60.48
CA LEU A 6 56.11 9.94 -59.82
C LEU A 6 56.26 9.69 -58.31
N VAL A 7 55.91 10.67 -57.49
CA VAL A 7 55.79 10.56 -56.02
C VAL A 7 54.30 10.31 -55.69
N PRO A 8 53.93 9.28 -54.92
CA PRO A 8 52.54 9.05 -54.54
C PRO A 8 52.12 9.97 -53.34
N LEU A 9 51.06 10.72 -53.59
CA LEU A 9 50.38 11.54 -52.59
C LEU A 9 49.59 10.61 -51.64
N ARG A 10 50.00 10.52 -50.36
CA ARG A 10 49.21 9.83 -49.32
C ARG A 10 48.17 10.79 -48.79
N VAL A 11 46.92 10.51 -49.06
CA VAL A 11 45.73 11.16 -48.47
C VAL A 11 45.50 10.60 -47.06
N LEU A 12 45.72 11.44 -46.05
CA LEU A 12 45.45 11.13 -44.66
C LEU A 12 43.97 11.42 -44.36
N THR A 13 43.13 10.40 -44.36
CA THR A 13 41.71 10.51 -43.95
C THR A 13 41.64 10.54 -42.41
N CYS A 14 41.44 11.75 -41.82
CA CYS A 14 41.04 11.89 -40.42
C CYS A 14 39.56 11.52 -40.27
N ALA A 15 39.29 10.36 -39.72
CA ALA A 15 37.93 9.98 -39.30
C ALA A 15 37.60 10.73 -38.00
N LEU A 16 36.77 11.75 -38.09
CA LEU A 16 36.15 12.42 -36.92
C LEU A 16 35.08 11.48 -36.34
N ALA A 17 35.38 10.75 -35.25
CA ALA A 17 34.39 10.03 -34.47
C ALA A 17 33.54 11.04 -33.68
N LEU A 18 32.36 11.38 -34.20
CA LEU A 18 31.34 12.07 -33.44
C LEU A 18 30.78 11.12 -32.38
N ALA A 19 31.20 11.28 -31.12
CA ALA A 19 30.56 10.64 -29.97
C ALA A 19 29.17 11.27 -29.79
N PHE A 20 28.13 10.60 -30.25
CA PHE A 20 26.77 10.87 -29.86
C PHE A 20 26.63 10.51 -28.38
N ALA A 21 26.79 11.47 -27.48
CA ALA A 21 26.31 11.36 -26.12
C ALA A 21 24.78 11.25 -26.21
N ALA A 22 24.25 10.03 -26.09
CA ALA A 22 22.81 9.82 -25.92
C ALA A 22 22.38 10.57 -24.66
N HIS A 23 21.82 11.74 -24.80
CA HIS A 23 21.11 12.43 -23.76
C HIS A 23 19.88 11.59 -23.45
N LEU A 24 19.94 10.78 -22.39
CA LEU A 24 18.73 10.22 -21.80
C LEU A 24 17.82 11.43 -21.47
N PRO A 25 16.56 11.42 -21.88
CA PRO A 25 15.65 12.51 -21.57
C PRO A 25 15.70 12.75 -20.06
N ALA A 26 15.89 13.99 -19.66
CA ALA A 26 15.78 14.39 -18.27
C ALA A 26 14.37 13.98 -17.84
N ARG A 27 14.30 13.12 -16.81
CA ARG A 27 13.05 12.62 -16.27
C ARG A 27 12.28 13.81 -15.71
N ALA A 28 10.99 13.88 -16.00
CA ALA A 28 10.13 14.90 -15.42
C ALA A 28 10.13 14.74 -13.89
N ASP A 29 10.41 15.82 -13.18
CA ASP A 29 10.25 15.90 -11.73
C ASP A 29 8.77 15.65 -11.41
N PHE A 30 8.49 14.60 -10.60
CA PHE A 30 7.10 14.27 -10.22
C PHE A 30 6.43 15.43 -9.47
N ASN A 31 7.21 16.29 -8.80
CA ASN A 31 6.73 17.50 -8.15
C ASN A 31 6.36 18.62 -9.13
N ALA A 32 6.83 18.55 -10.39
CA ALA A 32 6.46 19.49 -11.44
C ALA A 32 5.15 19.13 -12.14
N LEU A 33 4.56 17.96 -11.86
CA LEU A 33 3.26 17.58 -12.40
C LEU A 33 2.18 18.55 -11.90
N PRO A 34 1.23 18.98 -12.76
CA PRO A 34 0.14 19.86 -12.33
C PRO A 34 -0.71 19.15 -11.25
N PRO A 35 -1.25 19.91 -10.28
CA PRO A 35 -2.20 19.33 -9.33
C PRO A 35 -3.50 18.91 -10.04
N GLU A 36 -4.18 17.92 -9.47
CA GLU A 36 -5.49 17.46 -9.93
C GLU A 36 -6.62 18.24 -9.24
N ALA A 37 -6.42 18.62 -7.96
CA ALA A 37 -7.33 19.48 -7.22
C ALA A 37 -6.77 20.90 -7.17
N SER A 38 -7.55 21.87 -7.66
CA SER A 38 -7.11 23.26 -7.74
C SER A 38 -7.30 24.01 -6.41
N GLY A 39 -6.37 24.92 -6.09
CA GLY A 39 -6.50 25.85 -4.98
C GLY A 39 -6.25 25.27 -3.58
N GLN A 40 -5.76 24.06 -3.46
CA GLN A 40 -5.42 23.45 -2.17
C GLN A 40 -4.16 24.06 -1.58
N THR A 41 -4.21 24.43 -0.30
CA THR A 41 -3.07 25.01 0.42
C THR A 41 -2.67 24.09 1.58
N PRO A 42 -1.38 23.64 1.61
CA PRO A 42 -0.90 22.79 2.71
C PRO A 42 -0.99 23.54 4.05
N ALA A 43 -1.34 22.82 5.11
CA ALA A 43 -1.42 23.38 6.46
C ALA A 43 -0.03 23.69 7.05
N PHE A 44 1.01 23.03 6.54
CA PHE A 44 2.40 23.26 6.96
C PHE A 44 3.39 22.89 5.84
N ALA A 45 4.63 23.35 5.98
CA ALA A 45 5.68 23.07 5.00
C ALA A 45 5.93 21.56 4.82
N ASN A 46 6.15 21.12 3.58
CA ASN A 46 6.38 19.73 3.18
C ASN A 46 5.22 18.77 3.50
N GLN A 47 4.03 19.28 3.75
CA GLN A 47 2.83 18.41 3.85
C GLN A 47 2.47 17.76 2.50
N THR A 48 2.92 18.34 1.43
CA THR A 48 2.86 17.81 0.05
C THR A 48 4.12 18.21 -0.69
N ARG A 49 4.42 17.55 -1.82
CA ARG A 49 5.54 17.92 -2.71
C ARG A 49 6.85 18.12 -1.96
N ALA A 50 7.13 17.22 -0.99
CA ALA A 50 8.41 17.24 -0.29
C ALA A 50 9.59 17.18 -1.29
N PRO A 51 10.75 17.73 -0.96
CA PRO A 51 11.90 17.73 -1.86
C PRO A 51 12.23 16.36 -2.39
N GLU A 52 12.52 16.25 -3.70
CA GLU A 52 12.98 14.99 -4.27
C GLU A 52 14.32 14.57 -3.64
N ILE A 53 14.44 13.32 -3.21
CA ILE A 53 15.71 12.75 -2.74
C ILE A 53 16.57 12.45 -3.98
N PRO A 54 17.68 13.18 -4.21
CA PRO A 54 18.42 13.12 -5.47
C PRO A 54 19.24 11.83 -5.64
N ALA A 55 19.66 11.22 -4.52
CA ALA A 55 20.49 10.01 -4.55
C ALA A 55 19.65 8.80 -4.93
N ARG A 56 19.84 8.28 -6.14
CA ARG A 56 19.08 7.12 -6.64
C ARG A 56 19.90 5.84 -6.49
N PRO A 57 19.40 4.85 -5.72
CA PRO A 57 20.05 3.56 -5.66
C PRO A 57 19.99 2.88 -7.02
N ARG A 58 21.08 2.23 -7.42
CA ARG A 58 21.04 1.33 -8.57
C ARG A 58 20.39 0.02 -8.12
N LEU A 59 19.15 -0.19 -8.51
CA LEU A 59 18.40 -1.39 -8.20
C LEU A 59 18.54 -2.42 -9.34
N SER A 60 18.70 -3.69 -8.99
CA SER A 60 18.43 -4.83 -9.86
C SER A 60 16.98 -5.27 -9.65
N ARG A 61 16.32 -5.66 -10.72
CA ARG A 61 14.97 -6.21 -10.72
C ARG A 61 15.05 -7.69 -11.12
N THR A 62 14.45 -8.56 -10.30
CA THR A 62 14.32 -9.99 -10.60
C THR A 62 12.86 -10.38 -10.42
N VAL A 63 12.22 -10.93 -11.45
CA VAL A 63 10.90 -11.55 -11.33
C VAL A 63 11.09 -12.89 -10.64
N LEU A 64 10.49 -13.05 -9.47
CA LEU A 64 10.53 -14.28 -8.66
C LEU A 64 9.42 -15.24 -9.05
N ALA A 65 8.22 -14.70 -9.30
CA ALA A 65 7.08 -15.44 -9.82
C ALA A 65 6.24 -14.55 -10.75
N ASP A 66 5.61 -15.15 -11.74
CA ASP A 66 4.61 -14.55 -12.63
C ASP A 66 3.34 -15.42 -12.64
N GLY A 67 2.32 -14.97 -13.38
CA GLY A 67 1.06 -15.70 -13.48
C GLY A 67 0.18 -15.63 -12.24
N LEU A 68 0.42 -14.69 -11.32
CA LEU A 68 -0.48 -14.38 -10.22
C LEU A 68 -1.74 -13.67 -10.76
N GLN A 69 -2.89 -13.89 -10.14
CA GLN A 69 -4.16 -13.29 -10.53
C GLN A 69 -4.52 -12.13 -9.59
N TYR A 70 -4.23 -10.89 -10.02
CA TYR A 70 -4.47 -9.70 -9.20
C TYR A 70 -4.00 -9.87 -7.73
N PRO A 71 -2.70 -10.15 -7.49
CA PRO A 71 -2.20 -10.34 -6.13
C PRO A 71 -2.46 -9.08 -5.30
N TRP A 72 -2.86 -9.26 -4.01
CA TRP A 72 -3.26 -8.13 -3.18
C TRP A 72 -2.39 -7.91 -1.94
N GLY A 73 -2.17 -8.92 -1.14
CA GLY A 73 -1.36 -8.86 0.07
C GLY A 73 -0.33 -9.97 0.13
N MET A 74 0.74 -9.75 0.88
CA MET A 74 1.74 -10.78 1.17
C MET A 74 2.19 -10.72 2.62
N ALA A 75 2.52 -11.90 3.18
CA ALA A 75 3.10 -12.03 4.50
C ALA A 75 4.35 -12.91 4.45
N LEU A 76 5.44 -12.42 5.03
CA LEU A 76 6.70 -13.16 5.12
C LEU A 76 6.61 -14.19 6.25
N LEU A 77 6.78 -15.47 5.94
CA LEU A 77 6.85 -16.55 6.91
C LEU A 77 8.23 -16.61 7.60
N PRO A 78 8.32 -17.18 8.81
CA PRO A 78 9.59 -17.23 9.56
C PRO A 78 10.74 -17.93 8.85
N ASP A 79 10.45 -18.82 7.90
CA ASP A 79 11.42 -19.54 7.08
C ASP A 79 11.79 -18.84 5.76
N GLY A 80 11.24 -17.64 5.53
CA GLY A 80 11.50 -16.82 4.35
C GLY A 80 10.57 -17.07 3.17
N ALA A 81 9.61 -17.99 3.27
CA ALA A 81 8.55 -18.14 2.28
C ALA A 81 7.54 -16.98 2.38
N LEU A 82 6.74 -16.80 1.34
CA LEU A 82 5.70 -15.76 1.29
C LEU A 82 4.32 -16.39 1.13
N LEU A 83 3.40 -16.04 1.99
CA LEU A 83 1.97 -16.17 1.71
C LEU A 83 1.57 -15.01 0.78
N ILE A 84 0.79 -15.30 -0.26
CA ILE A 84 0.32 -14.31 -1.24
C ILE A 84 -1.17 -14.54 -1.47
N THR A 85 -1.97 -13.50 -1.29
CA THR A 85 -3.38 -13.51 -1.64
C THR A 85 -3.59 -13.07 -3.09
N GLU A 86 -4.54 -13.71 -3.76
CA GLU A 86 -5.03 -13.34 -5.09
C GLU A 86 -6.50 -12.98 -4.98
N ARG A 87 -6.91 -11.83 -5.51
CA ARG A 87 -8.28 -11.30 -5.37
C ARG A 87 -9.40 -12.27 -5.77
N PRO A 88 -9.27 -13.12 -6.79
CA PRO A 88 -10.30 -14.10 -7.11
C PRO A 88 -10.59 -15.13 -6.01
N GLY A 89 -9.84 -15.13 -4.90
CA GLY A 89 -10.08 -16.00 -3.75
C GLY A 89 -9.05 -17.12 -3.60
N ALA A 90 -7.82 -16.93 -4.09
CA ALA A 90 -6.75 -17.88 -3.88
C ALA A 90 -5.71 -17.37 -2.88
N LEU A 91 -5.19 -18.26 -2.05
CA LEU A 91 -4.01 -18.07 -1.21
C LEU A 91 -2.93 -19.02 -1.71
N ARG A 92 -1.73 -18.50 -1.91
CA ARG A 92 -0.61 -19.29 -2.43
C ARG A 92 0.65 -19.07 -1.60
N ILE A 93 1.60 -20.00 -1.67
CA ILE A 93 2.92 -19.87 -1.08
C ILE A 93 3.96 -19.78 -2.18
N TYR A 94 4.82 -18.77 -2.08
CA TYR A 94 6.05 -18.72 -2.85
C TYR A 94 7.21 -19.19 -1.96
N ARG A 95 7.92 -20.23 -2.39
CA ARG A 95 9.06 -20.85 -1.68
C ARG A 95 10.07 -21.37 -2.69
N ASP A 96 11.35 -21.09 -2.50
CA ASP A 96 12.47 -21.65 -3.28
C ASP A 96 12.28 -21.56 -4.81
N GLY A 97 11.82 -20.38 -5.28
CA GLY A 97 11.60 -20.15 -6.70
C GLY A 97 10.32 -20.75 -7.27
N LYS A 98 9.44 -21.30 -6.43
CA LYS A 98 8.18 -21.95 -6.86
C LYS A 98 6.97 -21.35 -6.19
N LEU A 99 5.93 -21.16 -6.99
CA LEU A 99 4.61 -20.79 -6.52
C LEU A 99 3.77 -22.06 -6.35
N SER A 100 3.15 -22.25 -5.18
CA SER A 100 2.30 -23.42 -4.88
C SER A 100 1.03 -23.45 -5.73
N ALA A 101 0.33 -24.59 -5.76
CA ALA A 101 -1.10 -24.60 -6.07
C ALA A 101 -1.87 -23.74 -5.05
N PRO A 102 -3.11 -23.30 -5.37
CA PRO A 102 -3.97 -22.62 -4.40
C PRO A 102 -4.22 -23.49 -3.15
N ILE A 103 -4.12 -22.87 -1.97
CA ILE A 103 -4.39 -23.48 -0.68
C ILE A 103 -5.91 -23.58 -0.51
N SER A 104 -6.42 -24.76 -0.16
CA SER A 104 -7.86 -24.97 0.03
C SER A 104 -8.36 -24.51 1.41
N GLY A 105 -9.68 -24.34 1.57
CA GLY A 105 -10.32 -24.04 2.85
C GLY A 105 -10.62 -22.55 3.10
N LEU A 106 -10.43 -21.67 2.12
CA LEU A 106 -10.87 -20.28 2.17
C LEU A 106 -12.40 -20.16 2.03
N PRO A 107 -13.02 -19.12 2.59
CA PRO A 107 -14.43 -18.82 2.37
C PRO A 107 -14.66 -18.30 0.94
N GLN A 108 -15.93 -18.29 0.53
CA GLN A 108 -16.34 -17.61 -0.69
C GLN A 108 -16.09 -16.09 -0.55
N VAL A 109 -15.58 -15.46 -1.59
CA VAL A 109 -15.33 -14.02 -1.66
C VAL A 109 -16.15 -13.37 -2.77
N ASP A 110 -16.54 -12.11 -2.59
CA ASP A 110 -17.06 -11.27 -3.65
C ASP A 110 -15.88 -10.55 -4.34
N ASN A 111 -15.49 -11.00 -5.52
CA ASN A 111 -14.38 -10.44 -6.28
C ASN A 111 -14.78 -9.33 -7.25
N GLY A 112 -15.99 -8.78 -7.12
CA GLY A 112 -16.45 -7.63 -7.90
C GLY A 112 -15.64 -6.37 -7.62
N GLY A 113 -15.31 -5.60 -8.66
CA GLY A 113 -14.62 -4.32 -8.56
C GLY A 113 -13.28 -4.40 -7.81
N GLN A 114 -13.22 -3.83 -6.60
CA GLN A 114 -12.05 -3.84 -5.71
C GLN A 114 -12.11 -4.96 -4.65
N GLY A 115 -13.17 -5.74 -4.63
CA GLY A 115 -13.35 -6.84 -3.68
C GLY A 115 -12.46 -8.04 -3.97
N GLY A 116 -12.68 -9.13 -3.23
CA GLY A 116 -11.97 -10.40 -3.33
C GLY A 116 -11.33 -10.85 -2.03
N LEU A 117 -10.35 -11.76 -2.11
CA LEU A 117 -9.42 -12.05 -1.03
C LEU A 117 -8.36 -10.92 -1.02
N LEU A 118 -8.21 -10.25 0.12
CA LEU A 118 -7.47 -9.00 0.19
C LEU A 118 -6.16 -9.18 0.98
N ASP A 119 -6.08 -8.77 2.22
CA ASP A 119 -4.84 -8.88 2.97
C ASP A 119 -4.64 -10.23 3.66
N VAL A 120 -3.39 -10.51 4.01
CA VAL A 120 -3.00 -11.66 4.86
C VAL A 120 -1.96 -11.21 5.88
N ALA A 121 -2.15 -11.64 7.13
CA ALA A 121 -1.23 -11.37 8.22
C ALA A 121 -0.94 -12.63 9.04
N ILE A 122 0.24 -12.69 9.65
CA ILE A 122 0.63 -13.71 10.61
C ILE A 122 1.02 -13.08 11.94
N ALA A 123 0.71 -13.75 13.04
CA ALA A 123 1.20 -13.32 14.35
C ALA A 123 2.67 -13.70 14.57
N PRO A 124 3.37 -13.03 15.50
CA PRO A 124 4.77 -13.34 15.82
C PRO A 124 5.02 -14.81 16.21
N ASP A 125 4.02 -15.49 16.73
CA ASP A 125 4.09 -16.90 17.15
C ASP A 125 3.66 -17.91 16.06
N PHE A 126 3.58 -17.48 14.80
CA PHE A 126 3.18 -18.33 13.66
C PHE A 126 3.97 -19.64 13.61
N ALA A 127 5.28 -19.62 13.88
CA ALA A 127 6.10 -20.83 13.88
C ALA A 127 5.56 -21.93 14.82
N ARG A 128 4.87 -21.55 15.90
CA ARG A 128 4.24 -22.47 16.86
C ARG A 128 2.79 -22.78 16.52
N THR A 129 2.03 -21.76 16.11
CA THR A 129 0.58 -21.84 15.97
C THR A 129 0.10 -22.14 14.56
N ARG A 130 0.91 -21.74 13.58
CA ARG A 130 0.57 -21.72 12.14
C ARG A 130 -0.72 -20.94 11.83
N GLN A 131 -1.12 -20.04 12.74
CA GLN A 131 -2.32 -19.24 12.62
C GLN A 131 -2.09 -18.10 11.65
N ILE A 132 -3.03 -17.90 10.74
CA ILE A 132 -3.08 -16.77 9.80
C ILE A 132 -4.38 -16.01 9.96
N TRP A 133 -4.35 -14.75 9.61
CA TRP A 133 -5.53 -13.90 9.46
C TRP A 133 -5.56 -13.37 8.04
N PHE A 134 -6.76 -13.24 7.51
CA PHE A 134 -6.96 -12.66 6.18
C PHE A 134 -8.22 -11.83 6.15
N SER A 135 -8.20 -10.76 5.35
CA SER A 135 -9.37 -9.93 5.08
C SER A 135 -9.93 -10.26 3.72
N PHE A 136 -11.23 -10.11 3.57
CA PHE A 136 -11.90 -10.39 2.30
C PHE A 136 -13.21 -9.61 2.19
N ALA A 137 -13.69 -9.44 0.94
CA ALA A 137 -15.04 -8.97 0.67
C ALA A 137 -16.00 -10.16 0.86
N GLU A 138 -16.77 -10.17 1.95
CA GLU A 138 -17.74 -11.20 2.26
C GLU A 138 -19.07 -10.89 1.56
N PRO A 139 -19.64 -11.81 0.74
CA PRO A 139 -21.02 -11.69 0.28
C PRO A 139 -21.99 -11.74 1.48
N ARG A 140 -22.89 -10.76 1.59
CA ARG A 140 -23.81 -10.60 2.73
C ARG A 140 -25.29 -10.58 2.30
N GLY A 141 -25.62 -11.13 1.16
CA GLY A 141 -26.93 -11.18 0.54
C GLY A 141 -26.81 -11.23 -0.96
N GLU A 142 -27.91 -10.98 -1.68
CA GLU A 142 -27.90 -11.07 -3.15
C GLU A 142 -26.97 -10.06 -3.82
N ARG A 143 -26.87 -8.83 -3.25
CA ARG A 143 -26.15 -7.72 -3.87
C ARG A 143 -25.25 -6.96 -2.89
N THR A 144 -25.29 -7.29 -1.61
CA THR A 144 -24.52 -6.60 -0.59
C THR A 144 -23.27 -7.37 -0.21
N ASN A 145 -22.24 -6.65 0.17
CA ASN A 145 -20.99 -7.19 0.67
C ASN A 145 -20.42 -6.29 1.78
N ALA A 146 -19.45 -6.82 2.50
CA ALA A 146 -18.75 -6.08 3.55
C ALA A 146 -17.31 -6.58 3.67
N THR A 147 -16.44 -5.76 4.24
CA THR A 147 -15.12 -6.21 4.68
C THR A 147 -15.29 -7.16 5.86
N ALA A 148 -14.69 -8.34 5.78
CA ALA A 148 -14.65 -9.31 6.85
C ALA A 148 -13.20 -9.76 7.13
N VAL A 149 -12.97 -10.25 8.35
CA VAL A 149 -11.70 -10.86 8.76
C VAL A 149 -11.93 -12.31 9.13
N GLY A 150 -11.23 -13.19 8.44
CA GLY A 150 -11.16 -14.62 8.74
C GLY A 150 -9.83 -14.96 9.42
N THR A 151 -9.84 -16.05 10.18
CA THR A 151 -8.64 -16.68 10.74
C THR A 151 -8.69 -18.19 10.53
N ALA A 152 -7.53 -18.80 10.31
CA ALA A 152 -7.40 -20.23 10.09
C ALA A 152 -5.99 -20.71 10.43
N LYS A 153 -5.81 -22.02 10.60
CA LYS A 153 -4.48 -22.62 10.69
C LYS A 153 -4.05 -23.17 9.33
N LEU A 154 -2.85 -22.82 8.93
CA LEU A 154 -2.20 -23.43 7.77
C LEU A 154 -1.76 -24.85 8.12
N SER A 155 -2.18 -25.86 7.34
CA SER A 155 -1.77 -27.26 7.53
C SER A 155 -0.25 -27.43 7.48
N ALA A 156 0.24 -28.53 8.05
CA ALA A 156 1.68 -28.78 8.09
C ALA A 156 2.30 -29.00 6.69
N ASP A 157 1.54 -29.54 5.76
CA ASP A 157 1.89 -29.73 4.35
C ASP A 157 1.63 -28.50 3.46
N GLU A 158 1.04 -27.43 4.06
CA GLU A 158 0.77 -26.14 3.41
C GLU A 158 -0.22 -26.21 2.22
N THR A 159 -1.07 -27.22 2.20
CA THR A 159 -2.04 -27.43 1.11
C THR A 159 -3.47 -27.00 1.46
N SER A 160 -3.76 -26.81 2.75
CA SER A 160 -5.10 -26.50 3.23
C SER A 160 -5.12 -25.64 4.47
N LEU A 161 -6.25 -24.98 4.69
CA LEU A 161 -6.57 -24.27 5.92
C LEU A 161 -7.52 -25.13 6.77
N THR A 162 -7.27 -25.20 8.07
CA THR A 162 -8.13 -25.84 9.08
C THR A 162 -8.59 -24.80 10.11
N ASP A 163 -9.61 -25.14 10.90
CA ASP A 163 -10.18 -24.29 11.95
C ASP A 163 -10.58 -22.87 11.44
N MET A 164 -11.00 -22.77 10.15
CA MET A 164 -11.40 -21.51 9.54
C MET A 164 -12.66 -20.96 10.19
N ARG A 165 -12.61 -19.68 10.57
CA ARG A 165 -13.75 -18.94 11.10
C ARG A 165 -13.66 -17.47 10.74
N VAL A 166 -14.78 -16.81 10.55
CA VAL A 166 -14.89 -15.36 10.40
C VAL A 166 -15.05 -14.78 11.79
N ILE A 167 -14.09 -13.93 12.19
CA ILE A 167 -14.03 -13.32 13.53
C ILE A 167 -14.61 -11.91 13.56
N PHE A 168 -14.56 -11.19 12.44
CA PHE A 168 -15.07 -9.83 12.33
C PHE A 168 -15.84 -9.64 11.02
N ARG A 169 -16.92 -8.85 11.07
CA ARG A 169 -17.71 -8.40 9.94
C ARG A 169 -18.04 -6.94 10.08
N GLN A 170 -17.62 -6.13 9.11
CA GLN A 170 -18.02 -4.74 9.02
C GLN A 170 -19.54 -4.60 8.96
N GLU A 171 -20.11 -3.76 9.79
CA GLU A 171 -21.52 -3.41 9.79
C GLU A 171 -21.75 -1.92 9.53
N PRO A 172 -22.76 -1.58 8.73
CA PRO A 172 -23.59 -2.47 7.90
C PRO A 172 -22.89 -2.93 6.60
N ALA A 173 -23.45 -3.94 5.96
CA ALA A 173 -23.09 -4.30 4.60
C ALA A 173 -23.73 -3.33 3.59
N TYR A 174 -23.07 -3.13 2.44
CA TYR A 174 -23.56 -2.25 1.38
C TYR A 174 -23.48 -2.92 0.00
N GLU A 175 -24.33 -2.47 -0.91
CA GLU A 175 -24.20 -2.76 -2.32
C GLU A 175 -23.15 -1.83 -2.92
N SER A 176 -21.87 -2.19 -2.81
CA SER A 176 -20.76 -1.43 -3.39
C SER A 176 -19.60 -2.35 -3.71
N PRO A 177 -19.06 -2.30 -4.94
CA PRO A 177 -17.87 -3.04 -5.31
C PRO A 177 -16.55 -2.33 -4.97
N LEU A 178 -16.60 -1.22 -4.22
CA LEU A 178 -15.47 -0.32 -4.03
C LEU A 178 -15.16 -0.07 -2.54
N HIS A 179 -13.95 0.41 -2.27
CA HIS A 179 -13.45 0.93 -1.00
C HIS A 179 -13.66 -0.01 0.18
N PHE A 180 -12.96 -1.13 0.17
CA PHE A 180 -13.00 -2.12 1.27
C PHE A 180 -12.03 -1.80 2.41
N GLY A 181 -11.00 -0.93 2.20
CA GLY A 181 -9.88 -0.78 3.12
C GLY A 181 -9.05 -2.06 3.18
N SER A 182 -9.24 -2.85 4.25
CA SER A 182 -8.88 -4.28 4.39
C SER A 182 -7.47 -4.58 4.90
N ARG A 183 -6.60 -3.61 5.19
CA ARG A 183 -5.26 -3.89 5.72
C ARG A 183 -5.32 -4.39 7.16
N LEU A 184 -4.48 -5.39 7.47
CA LEU A 184 -4.35 -6.06 8.76
C LEU A 184 -2.96 -5.81 9.35
N VAL A 185 -2.89 -5.31 10.59
CA VAL A 185 -1.62 -5.06 11.27
C VAL A 185 -1.71 -5.48 12.74
N PHE A 186 -0.89 -6.43 13.16
CA PHE A 186 -0.75 -6.74 14.59
C PHE A 186 0.01 -5.63 15.31
N ASP A 187 -0.53 -5.18 16.44
CA ASP A 187 0.19 -4.29 17.33
C ASP A 187 1.17 -5.07 18.24
N ARG A 188 1.91 -4.34 19.10
CA ARG A 188 2.88 -4.95 19.99
C ARG A 188 2.26 -5.74 21.14
N ASP A 189 1.00 -5.47 21.45
CA ASP A 189 0.22 -6.17 22.46
C ASP A 189 -0.48 -7.41 21.91
N GLY A 190 -0.27 -7.70 20.60
CA GLY A 190 -0.88 -8.84 19.90
C GLY A 190 -2.33 -8.59 19.52
N GLN A 191 -2.83 -7.36 19.57
CA GLN A 191 -4.14 -6.99 19.05
C GLN A 191 -4.06 -6.72 17.54
N LEU A 192 -5.20 -6.78 16.86
CA LEU A 192 -5.26 -6.64 15.41
C LEU A 192 -5.92 -5.32 15.00
N PHE A 193 -5.18 -4.46 14.32
CA PHE A 193 -5.76 -3.35 13.58
C PHE A 193 -6.34 -3.83 12.25
N VAL A 194 -7.54 -3.35 11.94
CA VAL A 194 -8.25 -3.62 10.69
C VAL A 194 -8.67 -2.28 10.10
N THR A 195 -8.37 -2.05 8.83
CA THR A 195 -8.86 -0.85 8.14
C THR A 195 -10.11 -1.16 7.34
N THR A 196 -11.08 -0.26 7.33
CA THR A 196 -12.29 -0.35 6.51
C THR A 196 -12.43 0.90 5.65
N GLY A 197 -13.02 0.75 4.45
CA GLY A 197 -13.26 1.87 3.55
C GLY A 197 -14.67 2.46 3.69
N ASP A 198 -14.89 3.64 3.09
CA ASP A 198 -16.17 4.36 3.07
C ASP A 198 -17.19 3.76 2.09
N ARG A 199 -16.85 2.65 1.44
CA ARG A 199 -17.66 1.93 0.44
C ARG A 199 -17.98 2.78 -0.80
N SER A 200 -17.22 3.85 -1.03
CA SER A 200 -17.45 4.84 -2.11
C SER A 200 -18.86 5.43 -2.09
N LEU A 201 -19.41 5.59 -0.90
CA LEU A 201 -20.69 6.24 -0.72
C LEU A 201 -20.58 7.74 -1.02
N PRO A 202 -21.65 8.39 -1.48
CA PRO A 202 -21.61 9.82 -1.78
C PRO A 202 -21.16 10.65 -0.56
N PRO A 203 -20.37 11.72 -0.77
CA PRO A 203 -19.92 12.60 0.34
C PRO A 203 -21.05 13.23 1.17
N GLU A 204 -22.25 13.32 0.61
CA GLU A 204 -23.47 13.77 1.29
C GLU A 204 -23.96 12.77 2.34
N MET A 205 -23.48 11.53 2.28
CA MET A 205 -23.70 10.47 3.28
C MET A 205 -22.41 10.30 4.09
N PRO A 206 -22.17 11.11 5.14
CA PRO A 206 -20.87 11.13 5.83
C PRO A 206 -20.72 9.95 6.81
N VAL A 207 -20.93 8.74 6.33
CA VAL A 207 -20.90 7.49 7.14
C VAL A 207 -19.57 7.26 7.87
N SER A 208 -18.46 7.78 7.31
CA SER A 208 -17.15 7.72 7.98
C SER A 208 -17.11 8.57 9.27
N GLN A 209 -18.02 9.53 9.42
CA GLN A 209 -18.16 10.38 10.62
C GLN A 209 -19.09 9.77 11.67
N ASP A 210 -19.95 8.82 11.29
CA ASP A 210 -20.87 8.17 12.20
C ASP A 210 -20.17 7.05 12.96
N LEU A 211 -20.17 7.14 14.30
CA LEU A 211 -19.54 6.15 15.19
C LEU A 211 -20.43 4.92 15.46
N GLY A 212 -21.65 4.89 14.93
CA GLY A 212 -22.57 3.77 15.03
C GLY A 212 -22.31 2.65 14.00
N ASN A 213 -21.31 2.81 13.13
CA ASN A 213 -20.96 1.86 12.07
C ASN A 213 -19.44 1.69 11.92
N ASP A 214 -19.00 0.66 11.15
CA ASP A 214 -17.60 0.34 10.93
C ASP A 214 -17.04 0.88 9.61
N ILE A 215 -17.73 1.79 8.94
CA ILE A 215 -17.40 2.26 7.59
C ILE A 215 -16.43 3.44 7.66
N GLY A 216 -15.29 3.36 6.96
CA GLY A 216 -14.27 4.42 6.97
C GLY A 216 -13.60 4.57 8.34
N LYS A 217 -13.18 3.46 8.93
CA LYS A 217 -12.59 3.36 10.28
C LYS A 217 -11.25 2.64 10.28
N VAL A 218 -10.43 2.95 11.24
CA VAL A 218 -9.47 2.01 11.80
C VAL A 218 -10.13 1.35 13.00
N LEU A 219 -10.13 0.04 13.02
CA LEU A 219 -10.66 -0.79 14.09
C LEU A 219 -9.49 -1.47 14.82
N ARG A 220 -9.65 -1.76 16.11
CA ARG A 220 -8.69 -2.54 16.89
C ARG A 220 -9.43 -3.62 17.66
N ILE A 221 -9.15 -4.87 17.31
CA ILE A 221 -9.89 -6.04 17.78
C ILE A 221 -8.98 -7.10 18.40
N ASP A 222 -9.54 -7.91 19.26
CA ASP A 222 -8.91 -9.15 19.71
C ASP A 222 -8.85 -10.16 18.54
N PRO A 223 -7.67 -10.63 18.13
CA PRO A 223 -7.53 -11.50 16.96
C PRO A 223 -8.11 -12.91 17.17
N ALA A 224 -8.39 -13.30 18.42
CA ALA A 224 -8.99 -14.59 18.71
C ALA A 224 -10.52 -14.56 18.65
N THR A 225 -11.15 -13.47 19.03
CA THR A 225 -12.62 -13.38 19.13
C THR A 225 -13.25 -12.43 18.13
N GLY A 226 -12.49 -11.42 17.64
CA GLY A 226 -12.99 -10.32 16.81
C GLY A 226 -13.69 -9.22 17.63
N GLU A 227 -13.77 -9.36 18.93
CA GLU A 227 -14.33 -8.34 19.81
C GLU A 227 -13.41 -7.14 19.94
N ALA A 228 -13.95 -6.01 20.42
CA ALA A 228 -13.18 -4.81 20.68
C ALA A 228 -12.02 -5.06 21.65
N SER A 229 -10.81 -4.58 21.30
CA SER A 229 -9.65 -4.70 22.17
C SER A 229 -9.78 -3.84 23.44
N ALA A 230 -9.25 -4.31 24.55
CA ALA A 230 -9.10 -3.51 25.76
C ALA A 230 -8.25 -2.26 25.46
N GLY A 231 -8.64 -1.12 26.02
CA GLY A 231 -7.94 0.17 25.80
C GLY A 231 -8.35 0.92 24.55
N ASN A 232 -9.35 0.47 23.81
CA ASN A 232 -9.99 1.26 22.75
C ASN A 232 -10.64 2.52 23.32
N PRO A 233 -10.73 3.61 22.53
CA PRO A 233 -11.13 4.93 23.05
C PRO A 233 -12.63 5.07 23.36
N PHE A 234 -13.49 4.24 22.75
CA PHE A 234 -14.94 4.39 22.84
C PHE A 234 -15.54 3.29 23.74
N THR A 235 -15.73 3.59 25.03
CA THR A 235 -16.19 2.64 26.03
C THR A 235 -17.53 3.04 26.70
N ASP A 236 -18.13 4.16 26.27
CA ASP A 236 -19.35 4.72 26.88
C ASP A 236 -20.67 4.18 26.30
N GLY A 237 -20.58 3.23 25.35
CA GLY A 237 -21.72 2.61 24.69
C GLY A 237 -22.44 3.48 23.64
N LYS A 238 -21.90 4.67 23.33
CA LYS A 238 -22.48 5.56 22.29
C LYS A 238 -21.87 5.35 20.91
N ALA A 239 -20.73 4.69 20.86
CA ALA A 239 -20.02 4.35 19.65
C ALA A 239 -19.75 2.84 19.62
N ARG A 240 -19.39 2.32 18.47
CA ARG A 240 -18.92 0.93 18.36
C ARG A 240 -17.57 0.80 19.06
N PRO A 241 -17.42 -0.15 20.00
CA PRO A 241 -16.25 -0.20 20.87
C PRO A 241 -14.95 -0.64 20.15
N GLU A 242 -15.06 -1.29 18.99
CA GLU A 242 -13.92 -1.69 18.16
C GLU A 242 -13.26 -0.52 17.43
N ILE A 243 -13.90 0.65 17.34
CA ILE A 243 -13.35 1.81 16.63
C ILE A 243 -12.10 2.35 17.36
N TRP A 244 -10.98 2.45 16.61
CA TRP A 244 -9.77 3.13 17.04
C TRP A 244 -9.73 4.60 16.58
N SER A 245 -9.99 4.85 15.27
CA SER A 245 -10.10 6.17 14.67
C SER A 245 -11.14 6.17 13.55
N TYR A 246 -11.58 7.35 13.13
CA TYR A 246 -12.68 7.48 12.18
C TYR A 246 -12.48 8.65 11.21
N GLY A 247 -13.39 8.79 10.24
CA GLY A 247 -13.28 9.84 9.23
C GLY A 247 -12.26 9.52 8.15
N HIS A 248 -12.14 8.25 7.77
CA HIS A 248 -11.25 7.76 6.72
C HIS A 248 -12.02 7.45 5.44
N ARG A 249 -11.33 7.50 4.29
CA ARG A 249 -11.91 7.19 2.98
C ARG A 249 -11.66 5.75 2.56
N ASN A 250 -10.42 5.36 2.25
CA ASN A 250 -10.09 4.01 1.77
C ASN A 250 -8.62 3.68 2.03
N MET A 251 -8.33 3.21 3.22
CA MET A 251 -6.99 2.85 3.66
C MET A 251 -6.57 1.49 3.10
N GLN A 252 -5.62 1.45 2.18
CA GLN A 252 -5.11 0.21 1.59
C GLN A 252 -3.69 -0.15 2.04
N GLY A 253 -3.03 0.70 2.80
CA GLY A 253 -1.75 0.40 3.44
C GLY A 253 -1.77 0.80 4.89
N ALA A 254 -1.13 -0.01 5.74
CA ALA A 254 -0.89 0.26 7.15
C ALA A 254 0.37 -0.45 7.62
N ALA A 255 1.12 0.17 8.52
CA ALA A 255 2.30 -0.42 9.13
C ALA A 255 2.60 0.23 10.49
N LEU A 256 3.33 -0.48 11.36
CA LEU A 256 3.86 0.09 12.59
C LEU A 256 5.26 0.65 12.39
N ASP A 257 5.52 1.83 12.96
CA ASP A 257 6.87 2.35 13.05
C ASP A 257 7.70 1.66 14.15
N ALA A 258 8.95 2.11 14.35
CA ALA A 258 9.84 1.55 15.35
C ALA A 258 9.35 1.80 16.79
N GLN A 259 8.44 2.73 17.01
CA GLN A 259 7.82 3.04 18.29
C GLN A 259 6.52 2.23 18.54
N GLY A 260 6.03 1.51 17.53
CA GLY A 260 4.77 0.76 17.57
C GLY A 260 3.54 1.62 17.26
N ARG A 261 3.73 2.81 16.70
CA ARG A 261 2.62 3.69 16.30
C ARG A 261 2.13 3.26 14.91
N LEU A 262 0.82 3.23 14.76
CA LEU A 262 0.18 2.89 13.48
C LEU A 262 0.29 4.06 12.50
N TRP A 263 0.64 3.75 11.26
CA TRP A 263 0.58 4.64 10.12
C TRP A 263 -0.28 4.01 9.03
N THR A 264 -1.03 4.84 8.30
CA THR A 264 -1.89 4.40 7.20
C THR A 264 -1.71 5.28 5.98
N VAL A 265 -1.92 4.70 4.80
CA VAL A 265 -2.09 5.44 3.56
C VAL A 265 -3.48 5.16 2.98
N GLU A 266 -4.11 6.20 2.49
CA GLU A 266 -5.47 6.12 1.95
C GLU A 266 -5.65 6.88 0.64
N HIS A 267 -6.59 6.40 -0.18
CA HIS A 267 -6.92 7.03 -1.44
C HIS A 267 -7.77 8.28 -1.22
N GLY A 268 -7.32 9.40 -1.78
CA GLY A 268 -8.17 10.55 -2.03
C GLY A 268 -9.13 10.34 -3.22
N PRO A 269 -9.97 11.33 -3.53
CA PRO A 269 -10.75 11.34 -4.78
C PRO A 269 -9.86 11.75 -5.97
N GLN A 270 -10.08 12.90 -6.58
CA GLN A 270 -9.18 13.50 -7.55
C GLN A 270 -8.21 14.42 -6.81
N GLY A 271 -6.95 14.04 -6.64
CA GLY A 271 -6.02 14.61 -5.68
C GLY A 271 -6.27 14.14 -4.24
N GLY A 272 -5.35 14.48 -3.33
CA GLY A 272 -5.53 14.29 -1.88
C GLY A 272 -5.46 12.85 -1.38
N ASP A 273 -4.65 11.97 -1.99
CA ASP A 273 -4.20 10.75 -1.30
C ASP A 273 -3.43 11.14 -0.03
N GLU A 274 -3.59 10.39 1.06
CA GLU A 274 -3.07 10.80 2.37
C GLU A 274 -2.19 9.75 3.04
N LEU A 275 -1.17 10.24 3.76
CA LEU A 275 -0.45 9.51 4.79
C LEU A 275 -0.90 10.03 6.16
N ASN A 276 -1.44 9.15 6.97
CA ASN A 276 -1.95 9.45 8.30
C ASN A 276 -1.23 8.67 9.40
N GLN A 277 -1.30 9.17 10.63
CA GLN A 277 -0.88 8.47 11.84
C GLN A 277 -2.08 8.33 12.78
N PRO A 278 -2.93 7.29 12.62
CA PRO A 278 -4.17 7.13 13.36
C PRO A 278 -3.95 7.04 14.88
N GLN A 279 -4.50 8.01 15.61
CA GLN A 279 -4.50 8.07 17.08
C GLN A 279 -5.86 7.64 17.63
N PRO A 280 -5.92 7.08 18.86
CA PRO A 280 -7.17 6.64 19.45
C PRO A 280 -8.16 7.78 19.61
N GLY A 281 -9.40 7.57 19.13
CA GLY A 281 -10.51 8.50 19.24
C GLY A 281 -10.45 9.71 18.31
N ARG A 282 -9.48 9.80 17.39
CA ARG A 282 -9.29 10.95 16.51
C ARG A 282 -10.06 10.81 15.21
N ASN A 283 -10.50 11.98 14.69
CA ASN A 283 -11.24 12.15 13.45
C ASN A 283 -10.29 12.62 12.34
N TYR A 284 -10.19 11.88 11.23
CA TYR A 284 -9.36 12.19 10.07
C TYR A 284 -10.10 12.92 8.95
N GLY A 285 -11.37 13.28 9.20
CA GLY A 285 -12.10 14.33 8.52
C GLY A 285 -12.89 13.95 7.28
N TRP A 286 -12.63 12.82 6.62
CA TRP A 286 -13.40 12.42 5.44
C TRP A 286 -14.90 12.24 5.76
N PRO A 287 -15.83 12.76 4.93
CA PRO A 287 -15.68 13.62 3.76
C PRO A 287 -15.86 15.13 4.05
N ILE A 288 -15.68 15.58 5.29
CA ILE A 288 -15.88 16.99 5.70
C ILE A 288 -14.67 17.84 5.28
N ILE A 289 -13.46 17.32 5.43
CA ILE A 289 -12.22 17.91 4.92
C ILE A 289 -11.56 16.97 3.91
N SER A 290 -10.92 17.54 2.89
CA SER A 290 -10.19 16.80 1.87
C SER A 290 -9.22 17.73 1.14
N TYR A 291 -8.05 17.22 0.74
CA TYR A 291 -7.14 17.87 -0.17
C TYR A 291 -7.41 17.54 -1.65
N GLY A 292 -8.46 16.76 -1.92
CA GLY A 292 -8.92 16.43 -3.27
C GLY A 292 -10.28 17.06 -3.60
N GLU A 293 -10.71 16.85 -4.82
CA GLU A 293 -12.02 17.28 -5.34
C GLU A 293 -12.78 16.11 -5.98
N ASN A 294 -14.06 16.25 -6.25
CA ASN A 294 -14.84 15.25 -6.96
C ASN A 294 -14.35 15.07 -8.40
N TYR A 295 -14.60 13.92 -9.00
CA TYR A 295 -14.21 13.63 -10.40
C TYR A 295 -14.90 14.53 -11.44
N ASP A 296 -15.93 15.29 -11.05
CA ASP A 296 -16.55 16.32 -11.87
C ASP A 296 -15.99 17.73 -11.64
N GLY A 297 -14.89 17.84 -10.86
CA GLY A 297 -14.19 19.09 -10.54
C GLY A 297 -14.86 19.92 -9.46
N LYS A 298 -15.92 19.42 -8.80
CA LYS A 298 -16.55 20.12 -7.69
C LYS A 298 -15.84 19.81 -6.36
N PRO A 299 -15.88 20.75 -5.40
CA PRO A 299 -15.35 20.50 -4.08
C PRO A 299 -15.99 19.29 -3.39
N ILE A 300 -15.22 18.55 -2.57
CA ILE A 300 -15.80 17.62 -1.61
C ILE A 300 -16.48 18.41 -0.50
N GLY A 301 -17.77 18.12 -0.26
CA GLY A 301 -18.54 18.81 0.75
C GLY A 301 -18.52 20.35 0.59
N LYS A 302 -17.92 21.05 1.54
CA LYS A 302 -17.75 22.51 1.51
C LYS A 302 -16.39 22.98 0.95
N GLY A 303 -15.55 22.06 0.44
CA GLY A 303 -14.21 22.36 -0.05
C GLY A 303 -13.22 22.74 1.06
N LEU A 304 -13.42 22.21 2.26
CA LEU A 304 -12.53 22.50 3.39
C LEU A 304 -11.33 21.55 3.41
N THR A 305 -10.15 22.07 3.69
CA THR A 305 -8.93 21.27 3.96
C THR A 305 -8.64 21.13 5.44
N ALA A 306 -9.32 21.89 6.31
CA ALA A 306 -9.18 21.82 7.76
C ALA A 306 -10.50 22.17 8.46
N ALA A 307 -10.76 21.52 9.59
CA ALA A 307 -11.88 21.84 10.47
C ALA A 307 -11.53 21.52 11.93
N LYS A 308 -12.18 22.20 12.86
CA LYS A 308 -11.95 22.00 14.30
C LYS A 308 -12.26 20.54 14.71
N GLY A 309 -11.34 19.90 15.40
CA GLY A 309 -11.49 18.52 15.88
C GLY A 309 -11.22 17.46 14.84
N MET A 310 -10.66 17.84 13.69
CA MET A 310 -10.22 16.94 12.64
C MET A 310 -8.69 17.04 12.49
N GLU A 311 -8.06 15.88 12.38
CA GLU A 311 -6.60 15.77 12.23
C GLU A 311 -6.20 16.11 10.80
N GLN A 312 -5.00 16.65 10.66
CA GLN A 312 -4.39 16.89 9.35
C GLN A 312 -3.58 15.67 8.95
N PRO A 313 -3.58 15.28 7.65
CA PRO A 313 -2.65 14.26 7.19
C PRO A 313 -1.19 14.71 7.41
N VAL A 314 -0.34 13.76 7.72
CA VAL A 314 1.12 13.98 7.79
C VAL A 314 1.65 14.39 6.44
N TYR A 315 1.10 13.81 5.39
CA TYR A 315 1.45 14.08 4.00
C TYR A 315 0.26 13.82 3.08
N TYR A 316 0.15 14.58 1.99
CA TYR A 316 -0.82 14.26 0.94
C TYR A 316 -0.18 14.38 -0.45
N TRP A 317 -0.71 13.62 -1.41
CA TRP A 317 -0.27 13.65 -2.80
C TRP A 317 -1.32 14.29 -3.69
N ASP A 318 -0.85 15.24 -4.50
CA ASP A 318 -1.60 15.82 -5.59
C ASP A 318 -0.60 16.18 -6.72
N PRO A 319 -0.63 15.45 -7.86
CA PRO A 319 -1.60 14.40 -8.24
C PRO A 319 -1.48 13.11 -7.42
N VAL A 320 -2.58 12.34 -7.39
CA VAL A 320 -2.67 11.07 -6.66
C VAL A 320 -1.65 10.04 -7.14
N ILE A 321 -1.17 9.22 -6.21
CA ILE A 321 -0.35 8.03 -6.46
C ILE A 321 -1.15 6.74 -6.48
N ALA A 322 -2.39 6.77 -5.95
CA ALA A 322 -3.21 5.62 -5.55
C ALA A 322 -2.41 4.68 -4.64
N PRO A 323 -2.16 5.07 -3.36
CA PRO A 323 -1.31 4.33 -2.45
C PRO A 323 -1.92 2.97 -2.10
N SER A 324 -1.07 1.98 -1.90
CA SER A 324 -1.46 0.62 -1.59
C SER A 324 -0.67 0.08 -0.39
N GLY A 325 -0.19 -1.16 -0.39
CA GLY A 325 0.60 -1.68 0.71
C GLY A 325 1.80 -0.81 1.07
N MET A 326 2.17 -0.81 2.34
CA MET A 326 3.28 0.00 2.86
C MET A 326 4.04 -0.75 3.95
N THR A 327 5.33 -0.44 4.07
CA THR A 327 6.19 -0.95 5.14
C THR A 327 7.27 0.05 5.51
N PHE A 328 7.74 0.01 6.77
CA PHE A 328 8.94 0.74 7.18
C PHE A 328 10.18 -0.07 6.86
N TYR A 329 11.17 0.56 6.23
CA TYR A 329 12.40 -0.13 5.92
C TYR A 329 13.24 -0.39 7.17
N ARG A 330 13.58 -1.67 7.42
CA ARG A 330 14.40 -2.12 8.55
C ARG A 330 15.48 -3.13 8.12
N GLY A 331 15.74 -3.21 6.82
CA GLY A 331 16.71 -4.14 6.24
C GLY A 331 18.15 -3.62 6.29
N ALA A 332 19.14 -4.52 6.12
CA ALA A 332 20.56 -4.16 6.09
C ALA A 332 21.05 -3.70 4.72
N MET A 333 20.35 -4.05 3.62
CA MET A 333 20.82 -3.79 2.25
C MET A 333 20.91 -2.30 1.89
N PHE A 334 20.04 -1.48 2.46
CA PHE A 334 19.99 -0.02 2.26
C PHE A 334 20.09 0.69 3.62
N PRO A 335 21.28 0.77 4.24
CA PRO A 335 21.43 1.30 5.60
C PRO A 335 20.94 2.75 5.75
N ASP A 336 21.03 3.56 4.69
CA ASP A 336 20.56 4.96 4.68
C ASP A 336 19.03 5.09 4.64
N TRP A 337 18.29 3.97 4.53
CA TRP A 337 16.82 3.95 4.46
C TRP A 337 16.18 3.54 5.78
N GLN A 338 16.96 3.29 6.82
CA GLN A 338 16.41 2.87 8.11
C GLN A 338 15.35 3.84 8.62
N GLY A 339 14.14 3.31 8.82
CA GLY A 339 12.97 4.08 9.25
C GLY A 339 12.26 4.87 8.16
N ASP A 340 12.74 4.83 6.91
CA ASP A 340 12.00 5.39 5.78
C ASP A 340 10.77 4.53 5.47
N LEU A 341 9.72 5.16 4.96
CA LEU A 341 8.47 4.51 4.58
C LEU A 341 8.49 4.16 3.09
N LEU A 342 8.13 2.93 2.77
CA LEU A 342 7.98 2.42 1.41
C LEU A 342 6.50 2.16 1.14
N ILE A 343 5.98 2.68 0.04
CA ILE A 343 4.55 2.66 -0.31
C ILE A 343 4.40 2.23 -1.76
N GLY A 344 3.54 1.27 -2.01
CA GLY A 344 3.16 0.91 -3.38
C GLY A 344 2.30 2.01 -4.01
N GLY A 345 2.61 2.41 -5.24
CA GLY A 345 1.82 3.35 -6.03
C GLY A 345 1.16 2.66 -7.20
N LEU A 346 -0.16 2.46 -7.15
CA LEU A 346 -0.91 1.80 -8.23
C LEU A 346 -0.99 2.69 -9.47
N ARG A 347 -1.30 3.97 -9.30
CA ARG A 347 -1.36 4.95 -10.39
C ARG A 347 0.02 5.51 -10.72
N ALA A 348 0.85 5.73 -9.71
CA ALA A 348 2.22 6.18 -9.94
C ALA A 348 3.06 5.16 -10.71
N GLY A 349 2.67 3.88 -10.72
CA GLY A 349 3.41 2.81 -11.40
C GLY A 349 4.84 2.67 -10.88
N SER A 350 5.04 2.91 -9.59
CA SER A 350 6.35 2.96 -8.93
C SER A 350 6.23 2.62 -7.46
N LEU A 351 7.35 2.29 -6.82
CA LEU A 351 7.45 2.27 -5.37
C LEU A 351 7.84 3.69 -4.89
N VAL A 352 7.07 4.23 -3.95
CA VAL A 352 7.30 5.54 -3.34
C VAL A 352 8.05 5.36 -2.03
N ARG A 353 9.15 6.07 -1.86
CA ARG A 353 9.91 6.14 -0.62
C ARG A 353 9.76 7.53 -0.03
N LEU A 354 9.33 7.59 1.23
CA LEU A 354 9.31 8.82 2.02
C LEU A 354 10.40 8.77 3.08
N LYS A 355 11.22 9.80 3.13
CA LYS A 355 12.15 10.02 4.23
C LYS A 355 11.46 10.80 5.33
N LEU A 356 11.48 10.23 6.53
CA LEU A 356 10.89 10.84 7.72
C LEU A 356 11.95 11.44 8.64
N GLN A 357 11.60 12.57 9.27
CA GLN A 357 12.33 13.13 10.40
C GLN A 357 11.31 13.39 11.53
N GLY A 358 11.32 12.53 12.54
CA GLY A 358 10.19 12.46 13.48
C GLY A 358 8.91 12.10 12.73
N ASP A 359 7.86 12.87 12.92
CA ASP A 359 6.55 12.66 12.27
C ASP A 359 6.37 13.55 11.02
N ARG A 360 7.46 14.04 10.43
CA ARG A 360 7.41 14.89 9.22
C ARG A 360 8.10 14.23 8.04
N VAL A 361 7.48 14.35 6.88
CA VAL A 361 8.11 13.98 5.60
C VAL A 361 9.10 15.09 5.22
N VAL A 362 10.37 14.71 5.00
CA VAL A 362 11.44 15.64 4.61
C VAL A 362 11.98 15.36 3.21
N GLY A 363 11.51 14.31 2.57
CA GLY A 363 11.88 14.01 1.19
C GLY A 363 11.06 12.87 0.62
N GLU A 364 10.87 12.88 -0.70
CA GLU A 364 10.18 11.84 -1.46
C GLU A 364 11.06 11.32 -2.59
N GLN A 365 10.90 10.07 -2.95
CA GLN A 365 11.58 9.44 -4.08
C GLN A 365 10.66 8.43 -4.78
N ARG A 366 10.70 8.42 -6.12
CA ARG A 366 10.05 7.39 -6.92
C ARG A 366 11.08 6.37 -7.36
N LEU A 367 10.91 5.13 -6.93
CA LEU A 367 11.79 4.00 -7.25
C LEU A 367 11.13 3.16 -8.37
N VAL A 368 11.96 2.66 -9.28
CA VAL A 368 11.60 1.72 -10.36
C VAL A 368 10.34 2.12 -11.15
N GLU A 369 10.22 3.38 -11.54
CA GLU A 369 9.09 3.89 -12.32
C GLU A 369 8.84 3.05 -13.58
N GLY A 370 7.55 2.87 -13.92
CA GLY A 370 7.13 2.01 -15.01
C GLY A 370 7.19 0.52 -14.67
N ILE A 371 7.39 0.15 -13.40
CA ILE A 371 7.40 -1.27 -12.99
C ILE A 371 6.01 -1.91 -13.10
N GLY A 372 4.95 -1.11 -13.12
CA GLY A 372 3.56 -1.52 -13.09
C GLY A 372 2.84 -1.03 -11.84
N ARG A 373 1.60 -1.43 -11.66
CA ARG A 373 0.76 -1.09 -10.51
C ARG A 373 1.29 -1.81 -9.26
N VAL A 374 2.12 -1.12 -8.47
CA VAL A 374 2.66 -1.71 -7.23
C VAL A 374 1.55 -1.84 -6.20
N ARG A 375 1.21 -3.09 -5.82
CA ARG A 375 0.10 -3.39 -4.91
C ARG A 375 0.55 -3.57 -3.46
N ASP A 376 1.69 -4.20 -3.25
CA ASP A 376 2.20 -4.45 -1.91
C ASP A 376 3.72 -4.44 -1.89
N VAL A 377 4.30 -4.19 -0.72
CA VAL A 377 5.75 -4.13 -0.53
C VAL A 377 6.12 -4.71 0.82
N GLU A 378 7.12 -5.61 0.82
CA GLU A 378 7.71 -6.21 2.01
C GLU A 378 9.24 -6.12 1.96
N VAL A 379 9.87 -6.22 3.13
CA VAL A 379 11.34 -6.26 3.25
C VAL A 379 11.77 -7.71 3.51
N ALA A 380 12.51 -8.28 2.56
CA ALA A 380 13.06 -9.63 2.70
C ALA A 380 14.12 -9.69 3.82
N PRO A 381 14.42 -10.88 4.37
CA PRO A 381 15.40 -11.05 5.46
C PRO A 381 16.80 -10.48 5.16
N ASP A 382 17.22 -10.49 3.90
CA ASP A 382 18.49 -9.93 3.43
C ASP A 382 18.41 -8.39 3.17
N GLY A 383 17.26 -7.78 3.38
CA GLY A 383 17.02 -6.36 3.19
C GLY A 383 16.63 -5.94 1.78
N ALA A 384 16.48 -6.88 0.84
CA ALA A 384 15.88 -6.58 -0.46
C ALA A 384 14.39 -6.24 -0.31
N LEU A 385 13.82 -5.61 -1.33
CA LEU A 385 12.39 -5.33 -1.36
C LEU A 385 11.68 -6.38 -2.21
N LEU A 386 10.56 -6.85 -1.71
CA LEU A 386 9.62 -7.70 -2.42
C LEU A 386 8.40 -6.86 -2.78
N VAL A 387 7.97 -6.87 -4.02
CA VAL A 387 6.81 -6.09 -4.48
C VAL A 387 5.87 -6.97 -5.29
N LEU A 388 4.58 -6.78 -5.07
CA LEU A 388 3.51 -7.37 -5.87
C LEU A 388 3.02 -6.38 -6.93
N ILE A 389 2.81 -6.88 -8.15
CA ILE A 389 2.24 -6.11 -9.25
C ILE A 389 0.79 -6.54 -9.48
N ASP A 390 -0.15 -5.59 -9.31
CA ASP A 390 -1.59 -5.74 -9.49
C ASP A 390 -1.94 -5.85 -10.98
N ALA A 391 -1.94 -7.05 -11.48
CA ALA A 391 -2.27 -7.41 -12.85
C ALA A 391 -2.77 -8.87 -12.94
N ASP A 392 -3.31 -9.25 -14.09
CA ASP A 392 -3.54 -10.62 -14.49
C ASP A 392 -2.98 -10.80 -15.92
N PRO A 393 -1.82 -11.45 -16.10
CA PRO A 393 -0.95 -12.01 -15.06
C PRO A 393 -0.21 -10.95 -14.23
N GLY A 394 -0.19 -11.12 -12.90
CA GLY A 394 0.55 -10.34 -11.93
C GLY A 394 1.91 -10.97 -11.61
N GLN A 395 2.76 -10.23 -10.90
CA GLN A 395 4.14 -10.63 -10.62
C GLN A 395 4.52 -10.41 -9.16
N LEU A 396 5.36 -11.30 -8.63
CA LEU A 396 6.21 -11.06 -7.47
C LEU A 396 7.60 -10.68 -7.96
N ILE A 397 8.09 -9.51 -7.55
CA ILE A 397 9.38 -8.95 -7.99
C ILE A 397 10.26 -8.68 -6.78
N ARG A 398 11.54 -9.07 -6.88
CA ARG A 398 12.58 -8.70 -5.93
C ARG A 398 13.38 -7.52 -6.47
N LEU A 399 13.53 -6.49 -5.65
CA LEU A 399 14.37 -5.34 -5.91
C LEU A 399 15.55 -5.36 -4.92
N ALA A 400 16.75 -5.43 -5.44
CA ALA A 400 17.97 -5.49 -4.64
C ALA A 400 18.95 -4.40 -5.08
N ARG A 401 19.92 -4.07 -4.23
CA ARG A 401 21.02 -3.18 -4.61
C ARG A 401 21.85 -3.85 -5.71
N ARG A 402 22.06 -3.15 -6.82
CA ARG A 402 22.85 -3.70 -7.91
C ARG A 402 24.28 -3.99 -7.44
N GLY A 403 24.73 -5.23 -7.60
CA GLY A 403 26.03 -5.70 -7.11
C GLY A 403 26.00 -6.21 -5.67
N ALA A 404 24.84 -6.30 -5.01
CA ALA A 404 24.67 -7.13 -3.83
C ALA A 404 24.62 -8.62 -4.24
N PRO A 405 25.13 -9.53 -3.40
CA PRO A 405 25.12 -10.96 -3.67
C PRO A 405 23.74 -11.56 -3.78
#